data_d3b746ad9a1e577897f4ade0d9f93d94
#
_entry.id   d3b746ad9a1e577897f4ade0d9f93d94
#
_cell.length_a   1.000
_cell.length_b   1.000
_cell.length_c   1.000
_cell.angle_alpha   90.00
_cell.angle_beta   90.00
_cell.angle_gamma   90.00
#
_symmetry.space_group_name_H-M   'P 1'
#
loop_
_entity.id
_entity.type
_entity.pdbx_description
1 polymer ?
#
loop_
_entity_poly.entity_id
_entity_poly.type
_entity_poly.pdbx_seq_one_letter_code
_entity_poly.pdbx_strand_id
1 'polypeptide(L)'
;MKNPNNIPIETERKFLIHIPSFADLEKQNNFSIKSIIQTYLQSDGKKNIRVRSIVENNNTKYVKTIKERISTLSCYEDESVISYDEYTSLLLLADKEKRSIHKTRYSFEYCGHILEIDVYDFWNDRATLEIELKDEDEDFSIPSFIKIIKEISADSRYKNTNLAKSVPFDEI
;
A
#
# COMPACT_ATOMS: atom_id res chain seq x y z
N MET A 1 -20.63 -10.12 6.31
CA MET A 1 -21.63 -9.53 5.36
C MET A 1 -21.40 -10.12 3.98
N LYS A 2 -22.47 -10.50 3.24
CA LYS A 2 -22.27 -10.97 1.87
C LYS A 2 -22.00 -9.76 0.97
N ASN A 3 -20.87 -9.81 0.25
CA ASN A 3 -20.52 -8.83 -0.77
C ASN A 3 -21.54 -8.92 -1.94
N PRO A 4 -22.40 -7.91 -2.18
CA PRO A 4 -23.44 -7.99 -3.20
C PRO A 4 -22.89 -8.04 -4.64
N ASN A 5 -21.62 -7.69 -4.86
CA ASN A 5 -21.01 -7.57 -6.17
C ASN A 5 -19.82 -8.52 -6.40
N ASN A 6 -19.56 -9.46 -5.49
CA ASN A 6 -18.43 -10.39 -5.55
C ASN A 6 -17.05 -9.70 -5.62
N ILE A 7 -16.93 -8.45 -5.11
CA ILE A 7 -15.67 -7.69 -5.05
C ILE A 7 -14.82 -8.27 -3.91
N PRO A 8 -13.52 -8.52 -4.11
CA PRO A 8 -12.64 -9.01 -3.05
C PRO A 8 -12.62 -8.08 -1.83
N ILE A 9 -12.51 -8.68 -0.64
CA ILE A 9 -12.25 -7.96 0.60
C ILE A 9 -10.77 -8.09 0.88
N GLU A 10 -10.09 -6.96 1.00
CA GLU A 10 -8.72 -6.85 1.50
C GLU A 10 -8.77 -6.55 2.99
N THR A 11 -8.05 -7.33 3.78
CA THR A 11 -7.86 -7.11 5.22
C THR A 11 -6.38 -7.01 5.48
N GLU A 12 -5.94 -5.91 6.11
CA GLU A 12 -4.51 -5.66 6.38
C GLU A 12 -4.28 -5.06 7.76
N ARG A 13 -3.12 -5.42 8.35
CA ARG A 13 -2.53 -4.68 9.49
C ARG A 13 -1.34 -3.87 9.00
N LYS A 14 -1.19 -2.67 9.56
CA LYS A 14 -0.15 -1.72 9.13
C LYS A 14 0.69 -1.22 10.29
N PHE A 15 2.00 -1.19 10.08
CA PHE A 15 2.98 -0.78 11.09
C PHE A 15 3.90 0.29 10.52
N LEU A 16 4.27 1.26 11.35
CA LEU A 16 5.42 2.12 11.13
C LEU A 16 6.66 1.39 11.64
N ILE A 17 7.69 1.31 10.81
CA ILE A 17 8.91 0.57 11.10
C ILE A 17 10.15 1.41 10.78
N HIS A 18 11.30 1.09 11.37
CA HIS A 18 12.59 1.53 10.83
C HIS A 18 12.85 0.85 9.49
N ILE A 19 13.55 1.54 8.57
CA ILE A 19 13.89 0.95 7.27
C ILE A 19 14.80 -0.27 7.51
N PRO A 20 14.40 -1.49 7.11
CA PRO A 20 15.23 -2.68 7.29
C PRO A 20 16.46 -2.68 6.38
N SER A 21 17.47 -3.46 6.76
CA SER A 21 18.62 -3.73 5.89
C SER A 21 18.17 -4.46 4.61
N PHE A 22 18.62 -4.00 3.46
CA PHE A 22 18.38 -4.69 2.19
C PHE A 22 18.91 -6.14 2.21
N ALA A 23 20.08 -6.36 2.84
CA ALA A 23 20.68 -7.67 2.96
C ALA A 23 19.84 -8.69 3.76
N ASP A 24 18.94 -8.22 4.63
CA ASP A 24 18.00 -9.08 5.35
C ASP A 24 16.75 -9.34 4.52
N LEU A 25 16.30 -8.36 3.73
CA LEU A 25 15.13 -8.49 2.86
C LEU A 25 15.36 -9.45 1.70
N GLU A 26 16.50 -9.33 1.01
CA GLU A 26 16.81 -10.16 -0.18
C GLU A 26 16.93 -11.66 0.10
N LYS A 27 17.09 -12.05 1.38
CA LYS A 27 17.15 -13.45 1.81
C LYS A 27 15.77 -14.08 2.04
N GLN A 28 14.72 -13.28 2.00
CA GLN A 28 13.38 -13.76 2.29
C GLN A 28 12.79 -14.54 1.11
N ASN A 29 11.86 -15.45 1.42
CA ASN A 29 11.17 -16.25 0.40
C ASN A 29 10.30 -15.36 -0.49
N ASN A 30 10.29 -15.65 -1.80
CA ASN A 30 9.51 -14.93 -2.81
C ASN A 30 9.73 -13.42 -2.80
N PHE A 31 10.97 -13.00 -2.48
CA PHE A 31 11.34 -11.60 -2.43
C PHE A 31 11.18 -10.92 -3.80
N SER A 32 10.54 -9.77 -3.81
CA SER A 32 10.41 -8.93 -5.01
C SER A 32 10.52 -7.45 -4.68
N ILE A 33 10.89 -6.66 -5.69
CA ILE A 33 11.05 -5.21 -5.60
C ILE A 33 10.19 -4.55 -6.67
N LYS A 34 9.37 -3.59 -6.27
CA LYS A 34 8.53 -2.81 -7.18
C LYS A 34 8.75 -1.31 -6.95
N SER A 35 9.01 -0.58 -8.03
CA SER A 35 8.95 0.89 -8.01
C SER A 35 7.54 1.31 -8.38
N ILE A 36 6.89 2.12 -7.54
CA ILE A 36 5.48 2.46 -7.67
C ILE A 36 5.31 3.98 -7.66
N ILE A 37 4.64 4.49 -8.69
CA ILE A 37 4.10 5.85 -8.70
C ILE A 37 2.58 5.73 -8.58
N GLN A 38 2.01 6.33 -7.54
CA GLN A 38 0.59 6.22 -7.20
C GLN A 38 -0.06 7.59 -7.19
N THR A 39 -1.09 7.78 -8.00
CA THR A 39 -1.83 9.03 -8.12
C THR A 39 -3.30 8.80 -7.77
N TYR A 40 -3.83 9.63 -6.86
CA TYR A 40 -5.24 9.61 -6.50
C TYR A 40 -6.06 10.46 -7.46
N LEU A 41 -7.23 9.95 -7.84
CA LEU A 41 -8.17 10.65 -8.71
C LEU A 41 -9.25 11.37 -7.89
N GLN A 42 -9.88 12.36 -8.49
CA GLN A 42 -11.06 13.01 -7.91
C GLN A 42 -12.18 11.98 -7.70
N SER A 43 -12.86 12.05 -6.57
CA SER A 43 -13.98 11.17 -6.22
C SER A 43 -14.97 11.91 -5.31
N ASP A 44 -16.15 11.33 -5.12
CA ASP A 44 -17.22 11.84 -4.25
C ASP A 44 -16.92 11.69 -2.74
N GLY A 45 -15.73 11.22 -2.40
CA GLY A 45 -15.27 11.00 -1.02
C GLY A 45 -15.72 9.67 -0.39
N LYS A 46 -16.64 8.93 -1.01
CA LYS A 46 -17.09 7.61 -0.55
C LYS A 46 -16.09 6.51 -0.95
N LYS A 47 -15.48 6.68 -2.10
CA LYS A 47 -14.51 5.74 -2.67
C LYS A 47 -13.16 6.42 -2.83
N ASN A 48 -12.09 5.66 -2.57
CA ASN A 48 -10.74 6.04 -2.95
C ASN A 48 -10.43 5.42 -4.31
N ILE A 49 -10.19 6.28 -5.31
CA ILE A 49 -9.80 5.84 -6.65
C ILE A 49 -8.36 6.26 -6.88
N ARG A 50 -7.52 5.33 -7.28
CA ARG A 50 -6.11 5.57 -7.61
C ARG A 50 -5.70 4.87 -8.89
N VAL A 51 -4.72 5.43 -9.55
CA VAL A 51 -3.99 4.76 -10.63
C VAL A 51 -2.53 4.62 -10.24
N ARG A 52 -1.90 3.53 -10.66
CA ARG A 52 -0.50 3.21 -10.35
C ARG A 52 0.25 2.84 -11.61
N SER A 53 1.47 3.35 -11.74
CA SER A 53 2.50 2.79 -12.61
C SER A 53 3.41 1.96 -11.72
N ILE A 54 3.58 0.69 -12.03
CA ILE A 54 4.34 -0.29 -11.26
C ILE A 54 5.42 -0.88 -12.17
N VAL A 55 6.68 -0.69 -11.78
CA VAL A 55 7.84 -1.26 -12.46
C VAL A 55 8.41 -2.40 -11.63
N GLU A 56 8.48 -3.58 -12.23
CA GLU A 56 9.05 -4.79 -11.64
C GLU A 56 9.86 -5.52 -12.72
N ASN A 57 11.12 -5.86 -12.46
CA ASN A 57 12.00 -6.59 -13.40
C ASN A 57 12.01 -5.95 -14.81
N ASN A 58 12.13 -4.63 -14.90
CA ASN A 58 12.09 -3.83 -16.13
C ASN A 58 10.75 -3.90 -16.91
N ASN A 59 9.72 -4.51 -16.36
CA ASN A 59 8.38 -4.49 -16.94
C ASN A 59 7.52 -3.45 -16.22
N THR A 60 6.78 -2.67 -16.98
CA THR A 60 5.83 -1.69 -16.44
C THR A 60 4.41 -2.17 -16.65
N LYS A 61 3.62 -2.15 -15.59
CA LYS A 61 2.17 -2.32 -15.67
C LYS A 61 1.44 -1.12 -15.09
N TYR A 62 0.25 -0.87 -15.60
CA TYR A 62 -0.63 0.20 -15.12
C TYR A 62 -1.85 -0.44 -14.47
N VAL A 63 -2.23 0.09 -13.31
CA VAL A 63 -3.28 -0.51 -12.48
C VAL A 63 -4.19 0.59 -11.97
N LYS A 64 -5.50 0.37 -12.09
CA LYS A 64 -6.54 1.18 -11.45
C LYS A 64 -7.11 0.41 -10.27
N THR A 65 -7.24 1.07 -9.13
CA THR A 65 -7.80 0.49 -7.91
C THR A 65 -8.92 1.38 -7.38
N ILE A 66 -10.03 0.77 -7.01
CA ILE A 66 -11.16 1.41 -6.33
C ILE A 66 -11.30 0.73 -4.96
N LYS A 67 -11.16 1.53 -3.87
CA LYS A 67 -11.33 1.04 -2.49
C LYS A 67 -12.54 1.69 -1.84
N GLU A 68 -13.36 0.87 -1.18
CA GLU A 68 -14.48 1.31 -0.36
C GLU A 68 -14.36 0.70 1.04
N ARG A 69 -14.31 1.55 2.08
CA ARG A 69 -14.04 1.13 3.46
C ARG A 69 -15.22 0.34 4.04
N ILE A 70 -14.90 -0.80 4.69
CA ILE A 70 -15.83 -1.64 5.45
C ILE A 70 -15.61 -1.43 6.95
N SER A 71 -14.35 -1.56 7.41
CA SER A 71 -13.95 -1.44 8.82
C SER A 71 -12.64 -0.67 8.95
N THR A 72 -12.02 -0.71 10.13
CA THR A 72 -10.68 -0.16 10.35
C THR A 72 -9.61 -0.90 9.54
N LEU A 73 -9.72 -2.23 9.46
CA LEU A 73 -8.73 -3.12 8.83
C LEU A 73 -9.15 -3.57 7.42
N SER A 74 -10.45 -3.55 7.07
CA SER A 74 -10.97 -4.16 5.86
C SER A 74 -11.59 -3.16 4.89
N CYS A 75 -11.43 -3.40 3.58
CA CYS A 75 -12.11 -2.66 2.53
C CYS A 75 -12.49 -3.59 1.35
N TYR A 76 -13.53 -3.21 0.60
CA TYR A 76 -13.71 -3.72 -0.75
C TYR A 76 -12.62 -3.14 -1.63
N GLU A 77 -11.92 -4.00 -2.38
CA GLU A 77 -10.91 -3.59 -3.33
C GLU A 77 -11.20 -4.18 -4.71
N ASP A 78 -11.45 -3.30 -5.67
CA ASP A 78 -11.58 -3.63 -7.08
C ASP A 78 -10.33 -3.12 -7.81
N GLU A 79 -9.52 -4.06 -8.29
CA GLU A 79 -8.27 -3.77 -8.98
C GLU A 79 -8.29 -4.32 -10.40
N SER A 80 -7.90 -3.50 -11.36
CA SER A 80 -7.82 -3.88 -12.77
C SER A 80 -6.52 -3.37 -13.43
N VAL A 81 -5.92 -4.20 -14.26
CA VAL A 81 -4.85 -3.79 -15.16
C VAL A 81 -5.47 -2.97 -16.29
N ILE A 82 -4.88 -1.82 -16.57
CA ILE A 82 -5.33 -0.88 -17.60
C ILE A 82 -4.22 -0.63 -18.64
N SER A 83 -4.60 -0.11 -19.79
CA SER A 83 -3.62 0.28 -20.82
C SER A 83 -2.86 1.56 -20.43
N TYR A 84 -1.73 1.81 -21.10
CA TYR A 84 -0.99 3.08 -20.95
C TYR A 84 -1.85 4.29 -21.34
N ASP A 85 -2.64 4.18 -22.40
CA ASP A 85 -3.50 5.27 -22.88
C ASP A 85 -4.62 5.58 -21.87
N GLU A 86 -5.20 4.54 -21.27
CA GLU A 86 -6.19 4.71 -20.18
C GLU A 86 -5.53 5.34 -18.95
N TYR A 87 -4.35 4.86 -18.55
CA TYR A 87 -3.59 5.41 -17.42
C TYR A 87 -3.32 6.91 -17.62
N THR A 88 -2.80 7.32 -18.77
CA THR A 88 -2.50 8.73 -19.06
C THR A 88 -3.75 9.60 -19.12
N SER A 89 -4.84 9.07 -19.66
CA SER A 89 -6.15 9.76 -19.67
C SER A 89 -6.69 9.97 -18.26
N LEU A 90 -6.57 8.95 -17.39
CA LEU A 90 -7.01 9.04 -16.00
C LEU A 90 -6.16 10.00 -15.17
N LEU A 91 -4.87 10.19 -15.47
CA LEU A 91 -4.03 11.19 -14.79
C LEU A 91 -4.56 12.62 -14.96
N LEU A 92 -5.31 12.92 -16.01
CA LEU A 92 -5.96 14.24 -16.19
C LEU A 92 -7.05 14.50 -15.13
N LEU A 93 -7.55 13.44 -14.48
CA LEU A 93 -8.54 13.50 -13.40
C LEU A 93 -7.89 13.46 -12.01
N ALA A 94 -6.57 13.68 -11.91
CA ALA A 94 -5.85 13.67 -10.64
C ALA A 94 -6.44 14.68 -9.65
N ASP A 95 -6.55 14.27 -8.39
CA ASP A 95 -6.96 15.13 -7.27
C ASP A 95 -5.83 16.15 -7.00
N LYS A 96 -6.11 17.44 -7.28
CA LYS A 96 -5.13 18.52 -7.16
C LYS A 96 -4.70 18.82 -5.72
N GLU A 97 -5.45 18.34 -4.73
CA GLU A 97 -5.09 18.46 -3.32
C GLU A 97 -4.14 17.35 -2.83
N LYS A 98 -3.86 16.38 -3.70
CA LYS A 98 -3.02 15.22 -3.39
C LYS A 98 -1.83 15.16 -4.35
N ARG A 99 -0.63 15.04 -3.78
CA ARG A 99 0.56 14.73 -4.58
C ARG A 99 0.56 13.25 -4.97
N SER A 100 1.23 12.92 -6.07
CA SER A 100 1.57 11.54 -6.36
C SER A 100 2.56 11.02 -5.31
N ILE A 101 2.37 9.77 -4.90
CA ILE A 101 3.26 9.07 -3.97
C ILE A 101 4.24 8.24 -4.79
N HIS A 102 5.52 8.45 -4.54
CA HIS A 102 6.60 7.63 -5.08
C HIS A 102 7.12 6.73 -3.96
N LYS A 103 7.18 5.43 -4.22
CA LYS A 103 7.66 4.47 -3.23
C LYS A 103 8.31 3.26 -3.88
N THR A 104 9.25 2.66 -3.15
CA THR A 104 9.76 1.33 -3.44
C THR A 104 9.08 0.34 -2.51
N ARG A 105 8.44 -0.68 -3.07
CA ARG A 105 7.82 -1.76 -2.33
C ARG A 105 8.70 -3.00 -2.37
N TYR A 106 9.03 -3.51 -1.20
CA TYR A 106 9.67 -4.79 -0.99
C TYR A 106 8.61 -5.76 -0.51
N SER A 107 8.37 -6.86 -1.25
CA SER A 107 7.38 -7.87 -0.89
C SER A 107 8.08 -9.21 -0.69
N PHE A 108 7.67 -9.97 0.32
CA PHE A 108 8.17 -11.31 0.60
C PHE A 108 7.17 -12.12 1.42
N GLU A 109 7.37 -13.44 1.47
CA GLU A 109 6.56 -14.34 2.29
C GLU A 109 7.25 -14.65 3.62
N TYR A 110 6.48 -14.58 4.71
CA TYR A 110 6.93 -14.96 6.03
C TYR A 110 5.81 -15.62 6.84
N CYS A 111 6.02 -16.84 7.36
CA CYS A 111 5.03 -17.60 8.16
C CYS A 111 3.64 -17.68 7.53
N GLY A 112 3.57 -17.82 6.20
CA GLY A 112 2.32 -17.99 5.47
C GLY A 112 1.59 -16.68 5.10
N HIS A 113 2.18 -15.52 5.41
CA HIS A 113 1.65 -14.21 5.05
C HIS A 113 2.54 -13.50 4.04
N ILE A 114 1.93 -12.62 3.23
CA ILE A 114 2.65 -11.67 2.40
C ILE A 114 2.90 -10.43 3.25
N LEU A 115 4.18 -10.05 3.35
CA LEU A 115 4.64 -8.83 4.00
C LEU A 115 5.09 -7.84 2.93
N GLU A 116 4.55 -6.62 2.98
CA GLU A 116 4.88 -5.56 2.05
C GLU A 116 5.46 -4.35 2.78
N ILE A 117 6.71 -3.99 2.46
CA ILE A 117 7.39 -2.84 3.05
C ILE A 117 7.46 -1.73 2.02
N ASP A 118 6.80 -0.61 2.30
CA ASP A 118 6.82 0.57 1.47
C ASP A 118 7.81 1.61 2.02
N VAL A 119 8.86 1.86 1.26
CA VAL A 119 9.83 2.94 1.48
C VAL A 119 9.45 4.12 0.58
N TYR A 120 9.12 5.25 1.18
CA TYR A 120 8.63 6.45 0.49
C TYR A 120 9.75 7.45 0.27
N ASP A 121 9.67 8.26 -0.78
CA ASP A 121 10.64 9.31 -1.11
C ASP A 121 10.67 10.49 -0.12
N PHE A 122 9.60 10.65 0.68
CA PHE A 122 9.48 11.73 1.65
C PHE A 122 9.94 11.36 3.07
N TRP A 123 10.34 10.11 3.34
CA TRP A 123 10.93 9.69 4.61
C TRP A 123 12.30 9.06 4.40
N ASN A 124 13.26 9.41 5.30
CA ASN A 124 14.62 8.89 5.24
C ASN A 124 14.95 7.86 6.34
N ASP A 125 14.10 7.75 7.35
CA ASP A 125 14.37 7.02 8.60
C ASP A 125 13.34 5.91 8.88
N ARG A 126 12.22 5.92 8.19
CA ARG A 126 11.09 5.03 8.42
C ARG A 126 10.45 4.52 7.14
N ALA A 127 9.71 3.43 7.28
CA ALA A 127 8.89 2.82 6.24
C ALA A 127 7.57 2.35 6.84
N THR A 128 6.64 1.90 6.00
CA THR A 128 5.46 1.17 6.48
C THR A 128 5.57 -0.30 6.13
N LEU A 129 5.12 -1.16 7.03
CA LEU A 129 4.90 -2.58 6.80
C LEU A 129 3.40 -2.83 6.73
N GLU A 130 2.93 -3.46 5.68
CA GLU A 130 1.58 -3.98 5.50
C GLU A 130 1.63 -5.51 5.53
N ILE A 131 0.69 -6.14 6.23
CA ILE A 131 0.53 -7.59 6.33
C ILE A 131 -0.88 -7.93 5.92
N GLU A 132 -1.02 -8.69 4.84
CA GLU A 132 -2.33 -9.16 4.36
C GLU A 132 -2.81 -10.33 5.21
N LEU A 133 -4.07 -10.28 5.63
CA LEU A 133 -4.73 -11.26 6.48
C LEU A 133 -5.98 -11.80 5.79
N LYS A 134 -6.38 -13.02 6.13
CA LYS A 134 -7.65 -13.61 5.66
C LYS A 134 -8.85 -13.00 6.36
N ASP A 135 -8.69 -12.65 7.64
CA ASP A 135 -9.68 -11.97 8.46
C ASP A 135 -9.01 -11.10 9.54
N GLU A 136 -9.80 -10.29 10.26
CA GLU A 136 -9.29 -9.30 11.23
C GLU A 136 -8.68 -9.94 12.49
N ASP A 137 -9.04 -11.20 12.79
CA ASP A 137 -8.62 -11.94 14.00
C ASP A 137 -7.48 -12.92 13.71
N GLU A 138 -6.99 -12.99 12.45
CA GLU A 138 -5.91 -13.91 12.07
C GLU A 138 -4.60 -13.56 12.77
N ASP A 139 -3.98 -14.56 13.40
CA ASP A 139 -2.64 -14.45 13.99
C ASP A 139 -1.57 -14.37 12.91
N PHE A 140 -0.57 -13.51 13.10
CA PHE A 140 0.56 -13.35 12.20
C PHE A 140 1.87 -13.19 12.97
N SER A 141 2.97 -13.31 12.25
CA SER A 141 4.32 -13.12 12.80
C SER A 141 5.10 -12.09 11.99
N ILE A 142 5.95 -11.33 12.66
CA ILE A 142 6.86 -10.37 12.03
C ILE A 142 8.30 -10.83 12.26
N PRO A 143 9.16 -10.87 11.22
CA PRO A 143 10.56 -11.24 11.35
C PRO A 143 11.29 -10.35 12.36
N SER A 144 12.19 -10.94 13.16
CA SER A 144 12.91 -10.24 14.23
C SER A 144 13.85 -9.12 13.76
N PHE A 145 14.25 -9.14 12.48
CA PHE A 145 15.05 -8.07 11.87
C PHE A 145 14.25 -6.80 11.59
N ILE A 146 12.91 -6.87 11.53
CA ILE A 146 12.03 -5.72 11.36
C ILE A 146 11.85 -5.05 12.73
N LYS A 147 12.26 -3.78 12.83
CA LYS A 147 12.11 -2.99 14.06
C LYS A 147 10.86 -2.14 13.97
N ILE A 148 9.83 -2.56 14.72
CA ILE A 148 8.54 -1.86 14.78
C ILE A 148 8.71 -0.59 15.63
N ILE A 149 8.19 0.54 15.12
CA ILE A 149 8.05 1.79 15.86
C ILE A 149 6.68 1.78 16.56
N LYS A 150 5.61 1.60 15.78
CA LYS A 150 4.23 1.48 16.30
C LYS A 150 3.28 0.85 15.27
N GLU A 151 2.19 0.30 15.75
CA GLU A 151 1.07 -0.06 14.87
C GLU A 151 0.28 1.19 14.46
N ILE A 152 -0.07 1.28 13.18
CA ILE A 152 -0.76 2.43 12.57
C ILE A 152 -2.02 2.05 11.80
N SER A 153 -2.51 0.82 11.96
CA SER A 153 -3.72 0.31 11.26
C SER A 153 -4.93 1.21 11.48
N ALA A 154 -5.12 1.73 12.71
CA ALA A 154 -6.21 2.63 13.07
C ALA A 154 -5.88 4.12 12.88
N ASP A 155 -4.62 4.49 12.65
CA ASP A 155 -4.21 5.89 12.48
C ASP A 155 -4.40 6.35 11.03
N SER A 156 -5.48 7.09 10.82
CA SER A 156 -5.84 7.57 9.48
C SER A 156 -4.76 8.43 8.81
N ARG A 157 -3.87 9.10 9.57
CA ARG A 157 -2.78 9.94 9.04
C ARG A 157 -1.84 9.15 8.13
N TYR A 158 -1.66 7.85 8.43
CA TYR A 158 -0.76 6.94 7.70
C TYR A 158 -1.43 6.19 6.55
N LYS A 159 -2.72 6.44 6.27
CA LYS A 159 -3.33 5.93 5.03
C LYS A 159 -2.72 6.64 3.82
N ASN A 160 -2.36 5.90 2.79
CA ASN A 160 -1.71 6.45 1.60
C ASN A 160 -2.46 7.65 1.00
N THR A 161 -3.81 7.66 1.04
CA THR A 161 -4.62 8.79 0.58
C THR A 161 -4.41 10.06 1.41
N ASN A 162 -4.07 9.93 2.70
CA ASN A 162 -3.79 11.04 3.61
C ASN A 162 -2.30 11.42 3.56
N LEU A 163 -1.39 10.46 3.42
CA LEU A 163 0.03 10.73 3.12
C LEU A 163 0.20 11.57 1.84
N ALA A 164 -0.67 11.37 0.85
CA ALA A 164 -0.70 12.18 -0.36
C ALA A 164 -1.06 13.65 -0.12
N LYS A 165 -1.78 13.97 0.99
CA LYS A 165 -2.11 15.35 1.39
C LYS A 165 -1.09 15.93 2.35
N SER A 166 -0.77 15.19 3.39
CA SER A 166 0.10 15.64 4.48
C SER A 166 0.88 14.47 5.07
N VAL A 167 2.17 14.60 5.16
CA VAL A 167 3.06 13.58 5.71
C VAL A 167 3.29 13.86 7.19
N PRO A 168 2.99 12.89 8.09
CA PRO A 168 3.36 13.03 9.49
C PRO A 168 4.87 12.84 9.68
N PHE A 169 5.46 13.69 10.51
CA PHE A 169 6.87 13.63 10.94
C PHE A 169 6.93 13.48 12.45
N ASP A 170 6.15 12.53 12.99
CA ASP A 170 6.22 12.19 14.41
C ASP A 170 7.65 11.78 14.79
N GLU A 171 8.09 12.11 15.99
CA GLU A 171 9.36 11.61 16.54
C GLU A 171 9.32 10.08 16.68
N ILE A 172 10.46 9.40 16.41
CA ILE A 172 10.59 7.93 16.45
C ILE A 172 11.78 7.51 17.31
#